data_a299c228b2403ccc4b0e06ddfc9e6845
#
_entry.id   a299c228b2403ccc4b0e06ddfc9e6845
#
_cell.length_a   1.000
_cell.length_b   1.000
_cell.length_c   1.000
_cell.angle_alpha   90.00
_cell.angle_beta   90.00
_cell.angle_gamma   90.00
#
_symmetry.space_group_name_H-M   'P 1'
#
loop_
_entity.id
_entity.type
_entity.pdbx_description
1 polymer ?
#
loop_
_entity_poly.entity_id
_entity_poly.type
_entity_poly.pdbx_seq_one_letter_code
_entity_poly.pdbx_strand_id
1 'polypeptide(L)'
;MENGRLTYPGSLHNHTDYSNERLRDAISTIESLADTAISLGHSVLAYTEHDTLSGYVKIEGLYKSIKEQHPDFKIIRGNEIYLCRNGLNNENFNREKDRYFHFILLCKDLEGYHQLCELSTRAYERSYIAGRQRRVPTYYQDLIEVVKPNSGHLIASSACLGSFYDNCLLKYRETNDWHYLDMAKRWALYIQDIFGKGNFYLEMQPSNNEEQIFVNKRIVEMSQELSIPYIITTDSHYCKKEDAPVHKAFLNAQEGEREVDSFYASTYLMGDEEIRSFFSYLTEEQLQYAYRNILEIREKCEDFSIQKPLKIPSLLWRQFHHYDDNERQFYYEQMPSLKKFADSEHEADRVLVDAVIEGIKGKNDLQNEAAYKALEECLNMTWVSSEVNKAQWSAYYLNLQRIIDECWNAGSITLPSRGSGGGFLLLYALDIIQMNKLRENTELYPWRSE
;
A
#
# COMPACT_ATOMS: atom_id res chain seq x y z
N MET A 1 28.70 -2.59 -15.67
CA MET A 1 28.82 -2.55 -17.15
C MET A 1 29.97 -3.45 -17.53
N GLU A 2 29.71 -4.64 -18.02
CA GLU A 2 30.73 -5.50 -18.63
C GLU A 2 30.87 -5.15 -20.10
N ASN A 3 32.08 -4.82 -20.55
CA ASN A 3 32.39 -4.47 -21.94
C ASN A 3 31.53 -3.33 -22.57
N GLY A 4 31.06 -2.36 -21.81
CA GLY A 4 30.28 -1.25 -22.31
C GLY A 4 28.76 -1.59 -22.57
N ARG A 5 28.34 -2.81 -22.23
CA ARG A 5 26.94 -3.26 -22.34
C ARG A 5 26.22 -3.16 -20.99
N LEU A 6 24.92 -2.83 -21.04
CA LEU A 6 24.08 -2.89 -19.86
C LEU A 6 23.76 -4.37 -19.55
N THR A 7 23.75 -4.69 -18.26
CA THR A 7 23.14 -5.92 -17.72
C THR A 7 21.67 -5.68 -17.45
N TYR A 8 20.87 -6.75 -17.32
CA TYR A 8 19.44 -6.64 -17.02
C TYR A 8 19.22 -5.85 -15.73
N PRO A 9 18.54 -4.71 -15.78
CA PRO A 9 18.44 -3.82 -14.61
C PRO A 9 17.53 -4.35 -13.50
N GLY A 10 16.55 -5.19 -13.84
CA GLY A 10 15.58 -5.77 -12.91
C GLY A 10 14.16 -5.80 -13.44
N SER A 11 13.27 -6.48 -12.73
CA SER A 11 11.87 -6.68 -13.11
C SER A 11 10.95 -5.63 -12.51
N LEU A 12 10.07 -5.10 -13.35
CA LEU A 12 9.04 -4.12 -12.98
C LEU A 12 7.63 -4.71 -12.85
N HIS A 13 7.51 -6.05 -12.91
CA HIS A 13 6.29 -6.79 -12.74
C HIS A 13 6.58 -8.03 -11.89
N ASN A 14 6.13 -8.04 -10.64
CA ASN A 14 6.40 -9.12 -9.70
C ASN A 14 5.33 -9.21 -8.62
N HIS A 15 5.11 -10.42 -8.11
CA HIS A 15 4.10 -10.79 -7.14
C HIS A 15 4.72 -11.40 -5.89
N THR A 16 4.07 -11.13 -4.75
CA THR A 16 4.39 -11.74 -3.47
C THR A 16 3.15 -12.42 -2.86
N ASP A 17 3.32 -12.98 -1.68
CA ASP A 17 2.25 -13.57 -0.89
C ASP A 17 1.07 -12.60 -0.62
N TYR A 18 1.27 -11.29 -0.77
CA TYR A 18 0.19 -10.30 -0.71
C TYR A 18 -0.77 -10.39 -1.90
N SER A 19 -0.32 -10.82 -3.08
CA SER A 19 -1.18 -11.11 -4.24
C SER A 19 -2.23 -12.18 -3.93
N ASN A 20 -1.93 -13.09 -2.99
CA ASN A 20 -2.80 -14.21 -2.63
C ASN A 20 -4.11 -13.81 -1.95
N GLU A 21 -4.24 -12.57 -1.48
CA GLU A 21 -5.53 -12.02 -1.04
C GLU A 21 -6.56 -12.01 -2.15
N ARG A 22 -6.09 -11.85 -3.38
CA ARG A 22 -6.91 -11.76 -4.59
C ARG A 22 -6.85 -13.03 -5.44
N LEU A 23 -5.66 -13.47 -5.80
CA LEU A 23 -5.40 -14.66 -6.60
C LEU A 23 -4.23 -15.42 -5.98
N ARG A 24 -4.49 -16.67 -5.55
CA ARG A 24 -3.46 -17.51 -4.91
C ARG A 24 -2.56 -18.13 -5.94
N ASP A 25 -1.45 -17.48 -6.24
CA ASP A 25 -0.48 -17.92 -7.23
C ASP A 25 0.97 -17.48 -6.98
N ALA A 26 1.26 -16.78 -5.90
CA ALA A 26 2.61 -16.36 -5.56
C ALA A 26 3.09 -16.96 -4.22
N ILE A 27 4.36 -17.37 -4.17
CA ILE A 27 5.01 -17.90 -2.96
C ILE A 27 6.18 -17.04 -2.48
N SER A 28 6.57 -16.01 -3.23
CA SER A 28 7.59 -15.05 -2.80
C SER A 28 7.08 -14.22 -1.63
N THR A 29 7.96 -13.89 -0.68
CA THR A 29 7.71 -12.81 0.28
C THR A 29 8.34 -11.51 -0.21
N ILE A 30 7.91 -10.37 0.35
CA ILE A 30 8.49 -9.06 0.02
C ILE A 30 10.01 -9.09 0.23
N GLU A 31 10.48 -9.66 1.33
CA GLU A 31 11.91 -9.76 1.65
C GLU A 31 12.65 -10.68 0.69
N SER A 32 12.15 -11.91 0.48
CA SER A 32 12.84 -12.90 -0.36
C SER A 32 12.98 -12.44 -1.81
N LEU A 33 11.99 -11.69 -2.30
CA LEU A 33 12.03 -11.14 -3.66
C LEU A 33 13.11 -10.05 -3.79
N ALA A 34 13.19 -9.13 -2.80
CA ALA A 34 14.22 -8.08 -2.77
C ALA A 34 15.63 -8.66 -2.65
N ASP A 35 15.84 -9.61 -1.72
CA ASP A 35 17.13 -10.28 -1.50
C ASP A 35 17.60 -11.01 -2.77
N THR A 36 16.67 -11.69 -3.46
CA THR A 36 16.98 -12.36 -4.73
C THR A 36 17.35 -11.36 -5.81
N ALA A 37 16.60 -10.28 -5.97
CA ALA A 37 16.91 -9.22 -6.94
C ALA A 37 18.29 -8.61 -6.71
N ILE A 38 18.64 -8.29 -5.46
CA ILE A 38 19.95 -7.76 -5.09
C ILE A 38 21.05 -8.80 -5.40
N SER A 39 20.83 -10.07 -5.07
CA SER A 39 21.80 -11.14 -5.32
C SER A 39 22.09 -11.37 -6.82
N LEU A 40 21.10 -11.10 -7.69
CA LEU A 40 21.21 -11.14 -9.14
C LEU A 40 21.84 -9.88 -9.74
N GLY A 41 22.19 -8.88 -8.92
CA GLY A 41 22.76 -7.62 -9.36
C GLY A 41 21.78 -6.67 -9.99
N HIS A 42 20.49 -6.82 -9.72
CA HIS A 42 19.48 -5.87 -10.17
C HIS A 42 19.66 -4.51 -9.48
N SER A 43 19.32 -3.45 -10.17
CA SER A 43 19.32 -2.07 -9.64
C SER A 43 17.93 -1.53 -9.34
N VAL A 44 16.90 -2.27 -9.76
CA VAL A 44 15.50 -1.90 -9.56
C VAL A 44 14.61 -3.13 -9.43
N LEU A 45 13.58 -3.02 -8.59
CA LEU A 45 12.52 -4.01 -8.42
C LEU A 45 11.19 -3.28 -8.22
N ALA A 46 10.13 -3.71 -8.90
CA ALA A 46 8.79 -3.24 -8.58
C ALA A 46 7.97 -4.34 -7.90
N TYR A 47 7.11 -3.95 -6.96
CA TYR A 47 6.06 -4.79 -6.40
C TYR A 47 4.73 -4.40 -7.04
N THR A 48 4.07 -5.36 -7.68
CA THR A 48 2.86 -5.12 -8.48
C THR A 48 1.78 -6.14 -8.18
N GLU A 49 1.40 -6.22 -6.90
CA GLU A 49 0.44 -7.20 -6.40
C GLU A 49 -0.91 -7.17 -7.13
N HIS A 50 -1.60 -8.30 -7.21
CA HIS A 50 -2.92 -8.40 -7.83
C HIS A 50 -3.97 -7.59 -7.07
N ASP A 51 -4.46 -6.49 -7.65
CA ASP A 51 -5.56 -5.64 -7.16
C ASP A 51 -5.41 -5.16 -5.70
N THR A 52 -4.24 -5.22 -5.08
CA THR A 52 -4.06 -4.84 -3.67
C THR A 52 -2.86 -3.95 -3.44
N LEU A 53 -2.96 -3.06 -2.46
CA LEU A 53 -1.89 -2.18 -1.97
C LEU A 53 -1.49 -2.53 -0.52
N SER A 54 -2.00 -3.63 0.03
CA SER A 54 -1.86 -3.99 1.45
C SER A 54 -0.40 -4.22 1.90
N GLY A 55 0.49 -4.63 0.99
CA GLY A 55 1.92 -4.82 1.24
C GLY A 55 2.73 -3.52 1.41
N TYR A 56 2.20 -2.35 1.06
CA TYR A 56 2.98 -1.12 0.93
C TYR A 56 3.65 -0.63 2.22
N VAL A 57 3.02 -0.82 3.38
CA VAL A 57 3.61 -0.46 4.68
C VAL A 57 4.85 -1.32 4.97
N LYS A 58 4.78 -2.61 4.66
CA LYS A 58 5.90 -3.54 4.82
C LYS A 58 7.03 -3.23 3.83
N ILE A 59 6.68 -2.94 2.57
CA ILE A 59 7.63 -2.48 1.55
C ILE A 59 8.35 -1.20 1.99
N GLU A 60 7.63 -0.24 2.58
CA GLU A 60 8.21 1.00 3.12
C GLU A 60 9.28 0.71 4.19
N GLY A 61 8.97 -0.18 5.15
CA GLY A 61 9.92 -0.56 6.20
C GLY A 61 11.17 -1.26 5.64
N LEU A 62 10.96 -2.23 4.74
CA LEU A 62 12.05 -2.94 4.09
C LEU A 62 12.92 -2.00 3.24
N TYR A 63 12.31 -1.10 2.48
CA TYR A 63 13.07 -0.18 1.61
C TYR A 63 14.00 0.73 2.38
N LYS A 64 13.59 1.23 3.54
CA LYS A 64 14.47 2.00 4.43
C LYS A 64 15.71 1.21 4.84
N SER A 65 15.54 -0.05 5.25
CA SER A 65 16.64 -0.94 5.62
C SER A 65 17.56 -1.27 4.44
N ILE A 66 16.99 -1.52 3.26
CA ILE A 66 17.76 -1.80 2.04
C ILE A 66 18.60 -0.59 1.63
N LYS A 67 18.07 0.62 1.70
CA LYS A 67 18.78 1.85 1.32
C LYS A 67 20.03 2.11 2.16
N GLU A 68 20.09 1.66 3.39
CA GLU A 68 21.27 1.76 4.25
C GLU A 68 22.44 0.91 3.74
N GLN A 69 22.15 -0.25 3.14
CA GLN A 69 23.14 -1.22 2.67
C GLN A 69 23.38 -1.13 1.15
N HIS A 70 22.33 -0.82 0.41
CA HIS A 70 22.29 -0.76 -1.06
C HIS A 70 21.69 0.57 -1.53
N PRO A 71 22.38 1.71 -1.38
CA PRO A 71 21.82 3.05 -1.65
C PRO A 71 21.36 3.23 -3.11
N ASP A 72 21.97 2.52 -4.04
CA ASP A 72 21.63 2.58 -5.47
C ASP A 72 20.48 1.65 -5.88
N PHE A 73 20.06 0.73 -5.01
CA PHE A 73 18.92 -0.14 -5.30
C PHE A 73 17.60 0.61 -5.15
N LYS A 74 16.72 0.50 -6.13
CA LYS A 74 15.42 1.17 -6.13
C LYS A 74 14.26 0.20 -6.04
N ILE A 75 13.35 0.45 -5.11
CA ILE A 75 12.05 -0.22 -5.04
C ILE A 75 10.99 0.72 -5.60
N ILE A 76 10.20 0.23 -6.55
CA ILE A 76 9.05 0.93 -7.12
C ILE A 76 7.78 0.25 -6.61
N ARG A 77 6.81 1.06 -6.16
CA ARG A 77 5.50 0.60 -5.77
C ARG A 77 4.57 0.60 -6.96
N GLY A 78 3.88 -0.49 -7.19
CA GLY A 78 2.96 -0.64 -8.29
C GLY A 78 1.80 -1.56 -7.95
N ASN A 79 0.93 -1.78 -8.91
CA ASN A 79 -0.22 -2.65 -8.77
C ASN A 79 -0.56 -3.27 -10.13
N GLU A 80 -0.81 -4.56 -10.16
CA GLU A 80 -1.47 -5.18 -11.29
C GLU A 80 -2.97 -5.10 -11.10
N ILE A 81 -3.61 -4.20 -11.84
CA ILE A 81 -5.06 -4.04 -11.84
C ILE A 81 -5.71 -4.91 -12.91
N TYR A 82 -6.97 -5.25 -12.68
CA TYR A 82 -7.80 -5.98 -13.63
C TYR A 82 -8.73 -5.00 -14.34
N LEU A 83 -8.29 -4.58 -15.53
CA LEU A 83 -8.96 -3.56 -16.32
C LEU A 83 -10.10 -4.17 -17.13
N CYS A 84 -11.27 -3.56 -17.09
CA CYS A 84 -12.42 -3.99 -17.85
C CYS A 84 -13.23 -2.82 -18.43
N ARG A 85 -14.18 -3.15 -19.32
CA ARG A 85 -15.02 -2.15 -19.97
C ARG A 85 -15.90 -1.40 -18.97
N ASN A 86 -16.13 -0.13 -19.28
CA ASN A 86 -17.03 0.73 -18.53
C ASN A 86 -18.50 0.37 -18.71
N GLY A 87 -19.32 0.94 -17.84
CA GLY A 87 -20.76 0.98 -18.01
C GLY A 87 -21.44 -0.29 -17.56
N LEU A 88 -20.76 -0.98 -16.70
CA LEU A 88 -21.31 -2.14 -16.02
C LEU A 88 -22.22 -1.70 -14.88
N ASN A 89 -23.27 -0.95 -15.18
CA ASN A 89 -24.50 -1.15 -14.47
C ASN A 89 -24.82 -2.64 -14.64
N ASN A 90 -24.80 -3.39 -13.56
CA ASN A 90 -24.83 -4.86 -13.47
C ASN A 90 -25.78 -5.58 -14.43
N GLU A 91 -26.71 -4.89 -15.06
CA GLU A 91 -27.71 -5.40 -16.01
C GLU A 91 -27.16 -5.79 -17.39
N ASN A 92 -26.03 -5.20 -17.80
CA ASN A 92 -25.44 -5.44 -19.12
C ASN A 92 -24.08 -6.15 -19.08
N PHE A 93 -23.60 -6.54 -17.89
CA PHE A 93 -22.37 -7.28 -17.74
C PHE A 93 -22.53 -8.72 -18.21
N ASN A 94 -21.91 -9.03 -19.33
CA ASN A 94 -21.83 -10.38 -19.84
C ASN A 94 -20.47 -10.99 -19.45
N ARG A 95 -20.45 -11.87 -18.44
CA ARG A 95 -19.24 -12.53 -17.93
C ARG A 95 -18.44 -13.27 -18.99
N GLU A 96 -19.05 -13.67 -20.10
CA GLU A 96 -18.37 -14.34 -21.22
C GLU A 96 -17.72 -13.34 -22.19
N LYS A 97 -18.25 -12.12 -22.30
CA LYS A 97 -17.79 -11.09 -23.23
C LYS A 97 -16.95 -10.02 -22.55
N ASP A 98 -17.21 -9.71 -21.30
CA ASP A 98 -16.50 -8.69 -20.53
C ASP A 98 -15.38 -9.34 -19.73
N ARG A 99 -14.23 -9.50 -20.38
CA ARG A 99 -13.02 -10.04 -19.76
C ARG A 99 -12.35 -8.99 -18.88
N TYR A 100 -11.70 -9.47 -17.83
CA TYR A 100 -10.75 -8.72 -17.05
C TYR A 100 -9.36 -8.89 -17.67
N PHE A 101 -8.72 -7.79 -17.96
CA PHE A 101 -7.40 -7.78 -18.58
C PHE A 101 -6.38 -7.24 -17.59
N HIS A 102 -5.25 -7.91 -17.49
CA HIS A 102 -4.13 -7.49 -16.66
C HIS A 102 -3.55 -6.19 -17.18
N PHE A 103 -3.18 -5.30 -16.24
CA PHE A 103 -2.62 -4.01 -16.57
C PHE A 103 -1.76 -3.50 -15.40
N ILE A 104 -0.51 -3.14 -15.68
CA ILE A 104 0.43 -2.71 -14.65
C ILE A 104 0.41 -1.20 -14.49
N LEU A 105 0.41 -0.76 -13.23
CA LEU A 105 0.60 0.62 -12.82
C LEU A 105 1.79 0.73 -11.87
N LEU A 106 2.67 1.71 -12.08
CA LEU A 106 3.83 2.00 -11.25
C LEU A 106 3.75 3.45 -10.77
N CYS A 107 3.96 3.68 -9.47
CA CYS A 107 4.02 5.02 -8.90
C CYS A 107 5.33 5.71 -9.27
N LYS A 108 5.25 6.90 -9.85
CA LYS A 108 6.43 7.76 -10.03
C LYS A 108 6.76 8.54 -8.78
N ASP A 109 5.75 8.97 -8.05
CA ASP A 109 5.83 9.85 -6.90
C ASP A 109 4.66 9.63 -5.94
N LEU A 110 4.56 10.46 -4.90
CA LEU A 110 3.51 10.38 -3.89
C LEU A 110 2.11 10.66 -4.48
N GLU A 111 2.00 11.51 -5.50
CA GLU A 111 0.71 11.76 -6.17
C GLU A 111 0.25 10.52 -6.95
N GLY A 112 1.17 9.83 -7.64
CA GLY A 112 0.88 8.53 -8.25
C GLY A 112 0.39 7.48 -7.24
N TYR A 113 0.97 7.47 -6.04
CA TYR A 113 0.45 6.63 -4.96
C TYR A 113 -0.99 7.01 -4.56
N HIS A 114 -1.31 8.30 -4.47
CA HIS A 114 -2.68 8.74 -4.18
C HIS A 114 -3.66 8.34 -5.30
N GLN A 115 -3.24 8.46 -6.56
CA GLN A 115 -4.03 7.97 -7.70
C GLN A 115 -4.27 6.45 -7.61
N LEU A 116 -3.25 5.64 -7.27
CA LEU A 116 -3.44 4.20 -7.04
C LEU A 116 -4.40 3.91 -5.89
N CYS A 117 -4.32 4.65 -4.78
CA CYS A 117 -5.25 4.49 -3.67
C CYS A 117 -6.70 4.77 -4.09
N GLU A 118 -6.92 5.82 -4.88
CA GLU A 118 -8.25 6.17 -5.39
C GLU A 118 -8.79 5.09 -6.35
N LEU A 119 -7.97 4.62 -7.31
CA LEU A 119 -8.32 3.54 -8.22
C LEU A 119 -8.67 2.26 -7.46
N SER A 120 -7.83 1.86 -6.50
CA SER A 120 -8.05 0.69 -5.65
C SER A 120 -9.34 0.82 -4.84
N THR A 121 -9.60 1.99 -4.25
CA THR A 121 -10.83 2.25 -3.48
C THR A 121 -12.06 2.05 -4.35
N ARG A 122 -12.11 2.67 -5.52
CA ARG A 122 -13.23 2.54 -6.47
C ARG A 122 -13.44 1.10 -6.91
N ALA A 123 -12.36 0.37 -7.17
CA ALA A 123 -12.42 -1.03 -7.59
C ALA A 123 -12.95 -1.93 -6.47
N TYR A 124 -12.49 -1.73 -5.23
CA TYR A 124 -12.97 -2.48 -4.06
C TYR A 124 -14.42 -2.19 -3.69
N GLU A 125 -14.89 -0.95 -3.81
CA GLU A 125 -16.30 -0.58 -3.60
C GLU A 125 -17.24 -1.33 -4.53
N ARG A 126 -16.77 -1.65 -5.75
CA ARG A 126 -17.52 -2.41 -6.75
C ARG A 126 -17.22 -3.91 -6.71
N SER A 127 -16.37 -4.35 -5.79
CA SER A 127 -15.93 -5.74 -5.73
C SER A 127 -17.10 -6.68 -5.43
N TYR A 128 -17.04 -7.88 -5.99
CA TYR A 128 -18.05 -8.93 -5.77
C TYR A 128 -17.39 -10.31 -5.75
N ILE A 129 -18.11 -11.27 -5.17
CA ILE A 129 -17.66 -12.67 -5.13
C ILE A 129 -18.20 -13.41 -6.37
N ALA A 130 -17.31 -14.00 -7.14
CA ALA A 130 -17.64 -14.87 -8.26
C ALA A 130 -17.01 -16.25 -8.03
N GLY A 131 -17.85 -17.23 -7.68
CA GLY A 131 -17.37 -18.52 -7.23
C GLY A 131 -16.60 -18.37 -5.91
N ARG A 132 -15.32 -18.79 -5.91
CA ARG A 132 -14.44 -18.68 -4.72
C ARG A 132 -13.53 -17.45 -4.75
N GLN A 133 -13.61 -16.62 -5.80
CA GLN A 133 -12.72 -15.48 -6.00
C GLN A 133 -13.45 -14.15 -5.81
N ARG A 134 -12.81 -13.20 -5.14
CA ARG A 134 -13.22 -11.80 -5.19
C ARG A 134 -12.80 -11.21 -6.53
N ARG A 135 -13.71 -10.53 -7.20
CA ARG A 135 -13.43 -9.74 -8.40
C ARG A 135 -13.37 -8.28 -8.03
N VAL A 136 -12.31 -7.60 -8.42
CA VAL A 136 -12.02 -6.20 -8.10
C VAL A 136 -11.81 -5.43 -9.41
N PRO A 137 -12.90 -4.99 -10.07
CA PRO A 137 -12.82 -4.42 -11.40
C PRO A 137 -12.38 -2.97 -11.39
N THR A 138 -11.33 -2.63 -12.12
CA THR A 138 -10.99 -1.25 -12.48
C THR A 138 -11.54 -0.95 -13.87
N TYR A 139 -12.25 0.17 -14.03
CA TYR A 139 -12.84 0.55 -15.32
C TYR A 139 -11.95 1.57 -16.06
N TYR A 140 -12.02 1.57 -17.40
CA TYR A 140 -11.37 2.60 -18.21
C TYR A 140 -11.82 4.02 -17.81
N GLN A 141 -13.07 4.17 -17.36
CA GLN A 141 -13.59 5.45 -16.87
C GLN A 141 -12.82 5.93 -15.63
N ASP A 142 -12.43 5.01 -14.74
CA ASP A 142 -11.63 5.37 -13.56
C ASP A 142 -10.27 5.94 -13.97
N LEU A 143 -9.63 5.36 -14.99
CA LEU A 143 -8.37 5.91 -15.52
C LEU A 143 -8.56 7.31 -16.13
N ILE A 144 -9.68 7.54 -16.82
CA ILE A 144 -10.02 8.86 -17.37
C ILE A 144 -10.26 9.90 -16.27
N GLU A 145 -10.93 9.51 -15.19
CA GLU A 145 -11.31 10.45 -14.13
C GLU A 145 -10.19 10.69 -13.13
N VAL A 146 -9.41 9.65 -12.79
CA VAL A 146 -8.38 9.73 -11.75
C VAL A 146 -7.00 10.07 -12.33
N VAL A 147 -6.62 9.45 -13.45
CA VAL A 147 -5.26 9.59 -13.99
C VAL A 147 -5.15 10.70 -15.02
N LYS A 148 -6.04 10.73 -16.01
CA LYS A 148 -5.93 11.63 -17.16
C LYS A 148 -5.90 13.13 -16.79
N PRO A 149 -6.69 13.65 -15.83
CA PRO A 149 -6.69 15.05 -15.47
C PRO A 149 -5.37 15.55 -14.89
N ASN A 150 -4.64 14.66 -14.22
CA ASN A 150 -3.33 14.89 -13.60
C ASN A 150 -2.37 13.77 -14.00
N SER A 151 -2.17 13.61 -15.33
CA SER A 151 -1.31 12.55 -15.87
C SER A 151 0.16 12.82 -15.60
N GLY A 152 0.97 11.76 -15.63
CA GLY A 152 2.42 11.88 -15.47
C GLY A 152 2.94 11.43 -14.10
N HIS A 153 2.06 11.10 -13.15
CA HIS A 153 2.40 10.58 -11.83
C HIS A 153 2.39 9.04 -11.75
N LEU A 154 1.77 8.38 -12.73
CA LEU A 154 1.82 6.93 -12.92
C LEU A 154 2.51 6.58 -14.24
N ILE A 155 3.23 5.46 -14.22
CA ILE A 155 3.69 4.76 -15.41
C ILE A 155 2.84 3.51 -15.56
N ALA A 156 2.47 3.17 -16.79
CA ALA A 156 1.73 1.97 -17.10
C ALA A 156 2.51 1.04 -18.03
N SER A 157 2.24 -0.28 -17.94
CA SER A 157 2.65 -1.23 -18.96
C SER A 157 1.52 -2.14 -19.41
N SER A 158 1.69 -2.77 -20.58
CA SER A 158 0.67 -3.64 -21.17
C SER A 158 0.49 -4.96 -20.41
N ALA A 159 1.28 -5.25 -19.41
CA ALA A 159 1.28 -6.48 -18.62
C ALA A 159 1.61 -7.76 -19.43
N CYS A 160 1.12 -8.92 -18.97
CA CYS A 160 1.41 -10.26 -19.50
C CYS A 160 0.40 -10.69 -20.60
N LEU A 161 0.45 -11.97 -21.00
CA LEU A 161 -0.52 -12.56 -21.94
C LEU A 161 -1.99 -12.43 -21.51
N GLY A 162 -2.23 -12.13 -20.23
CA GLY A 162 -3.55 -11.79 -19.69
C GLY A 162 -4.06 -10.40 -20.09
N SER A 163 -3.27 -9.58 -20.77
CA SER A 163 -3.62 -8.22 -21.18
C SER A 163 -4.57 -8.16 -22.38
N PHE A 164 -5.23 -7.00 -22.53
CA PHE A 164 -6.02 -6.72 -23.73
C PHE A 164 -5.15 -6.67 -24.98
N TYR A 165 -3.98 -6.06 -24.87
CA TYR A 165 -3.06 -5.87 -25.98
C TYR A 165 -2.56 -7.21 -26.55
N ASP A 166 -2.03 -8.06 -25.69
CA ASP A 166 -1.52 -9.37 -26.07
C ASP A 166 -2.63 -10.28 -26.59
N ASN A 167 -3.82 -10.20 -25.97
CA ASN A 167 -4.98 -10.96 -26.43
C ASN A 167 -5.37 -10.59 -27.89
N CYS A 168 -5.28 -9.32 -28.25
CA CYS A 168 -5.50 -8.89 -29.65
C CYS A 168 -4.42 -9.48 -30.58
N LEU A 169 -3.15 -9.49 -30.18
CA LEU A 169 -2.06 -10.07 -30.98
C LEU A 169 -2.23 -11.57 -31.16
N LEU A 170 -2.63 -12.28 -30.10
CA LEU A 170 -2.92 -13.73 -30.18
C LEU A 170 -4.12 -14.02 -31.07
N LYS A 171 -5.18 -13.22 -31.03
CA LYS A 171 -6.32 -13.35 -31.94
C LYS A 171 -5.91 -13.09 -33.39
N TYR A 172 -5.04 -12.14 -33.64
CA TYR A 172 -4.46 -11.95 -34.97
C TYR A 172 -3.64 -13.17 -35.42
N ARG A 173 -2.81 -13.77 -34.57
CA ARG A 173 -2.07 -15.00 -34.86
C ARG A 173 -3.02 -16.15 -35.26
N GLU A 174 -4.11 -16.29 -34.49
CA GLU A 174 -5.09 -17.38 -34.71
C GLU A 174 -5.89 -17.22 -36.02
N THR A 175 -6.34 -15.99 -36.30
CA THR A 175 -7.34 -15.72 -37.34
C THR A 175 -6.75 -15.09 -38.61
N ASN A 176 -5.55 -14.53 -38.54
CA ASN A 176 -4.93 -13.66 -39.53
C ASN A 176 -5.81 -12.44 -39.93
N ASP A 177 -6.71 -12.01 -39.03
CA ASP A 177 -7.58 -10.86 -39.26
C ASP A 177 -6.90 -9.56 -38.72
N TRP A 178 -6.59 -8.66 -39.66
CA TRP A 178 -5.97 -7.37 -39.40
C TRP A 178 -6.76 -6.47 -38.43
N HIS A 179 -8.05 -6.72 -38.29
CA HIS A 179 -8.88 -6.00 -37.34
C HIS A 179 -8.32 -6.06 -35.90
N TYR A 180 -7.80 -7.21 -35.50
CA TYR A 180 -7.20 -7.36 -34.16
C TYR A 180 -5.91 -6.58 -33.97
N LEU A 181 -5.08 -6.45 -35.03
CA LEU A 181 -3.89 -5.57 -34.95
C LEU A 181 -4.29 -4.11 -34.83
N ASP A 182 -5.30 -3.68 -35.58
CA ASP A 182 -5.82 -2.32 -35.50
C ASP A 182 -6.42 -2.03 -34.12
N MET A 183 -7.11 -2.99 -33.51
CA MET A 183 -7.59 -2.89 -32.15
C MET A 183 -6.44 -2.73 -31.15
N ALA A 184 -5.37 -3.50 -31.25
CA ALA A 184 -4.20 -3.38 -30.39
C ALA A 184 -3.55 -1.99 -30.52
N LYS A 185 -3.36 -1.50 -31.74
CA LYS A 185 -2.80 -0.16 -32.01
C LYS A 185 -3.64 0.96 -31.40
N ARG A 186 -4.95 0.94 -31.66
CA ARG A 186 -5.87 1.96 -31.11
C ARG A 186 -5.88 1.94 -29.60
N TRP A 187 -5.89 0.76 -29.01
CA TRP A 187 -5.84 0.63 -27.55
C TRP A 187 -4.54 1.19 -26.99
N ALA A 188 -3.39 0.86 -27.57
CA ALA A 188 -2.09 1.35 -27.10
C ALA A 188 -2.00 2.88 -27.17
N LEU A 189 -2.47 3.49 -28.26
CA LEU A 189 -2.52 4.95 -28.41
C LEU A 189 -3.53 5.60 -27.44
N TYR A 190 -4.65 4.95 -27.18
CA TYR A 190 -5.64 5.40 -26.21
C TYR A 190 -5.09 5.40 -24.78
N ILE A 191 -4.37 4.34 -24.41
CA ILE A 191 -3.71 4.26 -23.09
C ILE A 191 -2.60 5.33 -23.00
N GLN A 192 -1.78 5.51 -24.05
CA GLN A 192 -0.76 6.56 -24.07
C GLN A 192 -1.37 7.96 -23.90
N ASP A 193 -2.58 8.21 -24.44
CA ASP A 193 -3.29 9.47 -24.26
C ASP A 193 -3.75 9.70 -22.82
N ILE A 194 -4.12 8.63 -22.08
CA ILE A 194 -4.50 8.73 -20.66
C ILE A 194 -3.29 9.04 -19.77
N PHE A 195 -2.20 8.28 -19.94
CA PHE A 195 -1.02 8.39 -19.07
C PHE A 195 -0.05 9.50 -19.49
N GLY A 196 -0.17 9.99 -20.70
CA GLY A 196 0.76 10.92 -21.30
C GLY A 196 1.95 10.23 -21.98
N LYS A 197 2.48 10.88 -23.00
CA LYS A 197 3.60 10.36 -23.79
C LYS A 197 4.83 10.09 -22.89
N GLY A 198 5.41 8.89 -23.03
CA GLY A 198 6.58 8.47 -22.25
C GLY A 198 6.23 7.85 -20.88
N ASN A 199 4.95 7.69 -20.54
CA ASN A 199 4.51 7.01 -19.31
C ASN A 199 3.72 5.72 -19.59
N PHE A 200 3.75 5.22 -20.82
CA PHE A 200 3.19 3.91 -21.17
C PHE A 200 4.22 3.10 -21.95
N TYR A 201 4.37 1.83 -21.60
CA TYR A 201 5.32 0.88 -22.15
C TYR A 201 4.63 -0.40 -22.57
N LEU A 202 5.07 -1.01 -23.68
CA LEU A 202 4.70 -2.36 -24.03
C LEU A 202 5.60 -3.33 -23.24
N GLU A 203 5.05 -4.44 -22.78
CA GLU A 203 5.76 -5.38 -21.91
C GLU A 203 6.01 -6.70 -22.60
N MET A 204 7.28 -7.14 -22.60
CA MET A 204 7.71 -8.45 -23.08
C MET A 204 8.10 -9.33 -21.89
N GLN A 205 7.83 -10.62 -21.99
CA GLN A 205 8.16 -11.59 -20.93
C GLN A 205 8.99 -12.74 -21.46
N PRO A 206 9.95 -13.29 -20.66
CA PRO A 206 10.73 -14.44 -21.03
C PRO A 206 9.86 -15.69 -21.05
N SER A 207 9.89 -16.45 -22.12
CA SER A 207 9.18 -17.73 -22.24
C SER A 207 9.72 -18.55 -23.40
N ASN A 208 9.58 -19.87 -23.29
CA ASN A 208 9.76 -20.81 -24.40
C ASN A 208 8.44 -21.11 -25.12
N ASN A 209 7.32 -20.52 -24.66
CA ASN A 209 6.03 -20.69 -25.31
C ASN A 209 6.00 -19.90 -26.64
N GLU A 210 5.60 -20.55 -27.71
CA GLU A 210 5.49 -19.93 -29.04
C GLU A 210 4.55 -18.72 -29.08
N GLU A 211 3.51 -18.71 -28.27
CA GLU A 211 2.57 -17.58 -28.18
C GLU A 211 3.25 -16.35 -27.63
N GLN A 212 4.00 -16.48 -26.52
CA GLN A 212 4.75 -15.39 -25.93
C GLN A 212 5.87 -14.89 -26.87
N ILE A 213 6.59 -15.82 -27.52
CA ILE A 213 7.62 -15.46 -28.51
C ILE A 213 7.02 -14.67 -29.68
N PHE A 214 5.85 -15.09 -30.17
CA PHE A 214 5.13 -14.36 -31.22
C PHE A 214 4.74 -12.95 -30.75
N VAL A 215 4.16 -12.80 -29.55
CA VAL A 215 3.76 -11.52 -28.98
C VAL A 215 5.00 -10.62 -28.82
N ASN A 216 6.08 -11.12 -28.24
CA ASN A 216 7.33 -10.36 -28.04
C ASN A 216 7.89 -9.79 -29.37
N LYS A 217 7.90 -10.60 -30.44
CA LYS A 217 8.32 -10.14 -31.77
C LYS A 217 7.41 -9.03 -32.30
N ARG A 218 6.10 -9.20 -32.14
CA ARG A 218 5.13 -8.17 -32.56
C ARG A 218 5.25 -6.89 -31.74
N ILE A 219 5.55 -6.98 -30.46
CA ILE A 219 5.79 -5.81 -29.61
C ILE A 219 6.93 -4.96 -30.16
N VAL A 220 8.04 -5.56 -30.58
CA VAL A 220 9.16 -4.84 -31.19
C VAL A 220 8.75 -4.07 -32.45
N GLU A 221 7.99 -4.72 -33.35
CA GLU A 221 7.49 -4.10 -34.58
C GLU A 221 6.52 -2.95 -34.26
N MET A 222 5.57 -3.18 -33.36
CA MET A 222 4.55 -2.22 -32.96
C MET A 222 5.15 -1.03 -32.20
N SER A 223 6.18 -1.26 -31.39
CA SER A 223 6.93 -0.20 -30.70
C SER A 223 7.53 0.81 -31.68
N GLN A 224 8.14 0.30 -32.76
CA GLN A 224 8.68 1.15 -33.82
C GLN A 224 7.60 1.94 -34.55
N GLU A 225 6.49 1.28 -34.89
CA GLU A 225 5.38 1.89 -35.63
C GLU A 225 4.67 2.97 -34.80
N LEU A 226 4.39 2.69 -33.51
CA LEU A 226 3.61 3.58 -32.65
C LEU A 226 4.48 4.57 -31.86
N SER A 227 5.81 4.43 -31.89
CA SER A 227 6.72 5.17 -31.05
C SER A 227 6.38 5.04 -29.55
N ILE A 228 5.97 3.82 -29.12
CA ILE A 228 5.72 3.45 -27.75
C ILE A 228 6.86 2.51 -27.31
N PRO A 229 7.64 2.85 -26.25
CA PRO A 229 8.77 2.04 -25.82
C PRO A 229 8.31 0.69 -25.23
N TYR A 230 9.22 -0.30 -25.22
CA TYR A 230 8.97 -1.59 -24.58
C TYR A 230 10.00 -1.88 -23.49
N ILE A 231 9.61 -2.72 -22.55
CA ILE A 231 10.42 -3.23 -21.45
C ILE A 231 10.36 -4.76 -21.41
N ILE A 232 11.27 -5.35 -20.64
CA ILE A 232 11.25 -6.78 -20.31
C ILE A 232 11.03 -6.92 -18.82
N THR A 233 10.06 -7.74 -18.43
CA THR A 233 9.76 -8.08 -17.04
C THR A 233 9.65 -9.60 -16.89
N THR A 234 9.66 -10.11 -15.67
CA THR A 234 9.61 -11.55 -15.41
C THR A 234 8.29 -12.04 -14.87
N ASP A 235 7.38 -11.13 -14.49
CA ASP A 235 6.08 -11.50 -13.89
C ASP A 235 6.28 -12.55 -12.78
N SER A 236 7.22 -12.26 -11.87
CA SER A 236 7.71 -13.26 -10.93
C SER A 236 6.68 -13.61 -9.86
N HIS A 237 6.34 -14.88 -9.75
CA HIS A 237 5.46 -15.44 -8.72
C HIS A 237 6.24 -16.27 -7.70
N TYR A 238 7.48 -16.58 -7.99
CA TYR A 238 8.45 -17.20 -7.09
C TYR A 238 9.85 -16.66 -7.35
N CYS A 239 10.77 -16.81 -6.38
CA CYS A 239 12.05 -16.11 -6.43
C CYS A 239 13.02 -16.74 -7.41
N LYS A 240 13.19 -18.06 -7.39
CA LYS A 240 14.23 -18.79 -8.10
C LYS A 240 13.67 -19.96 -8.88
N LYS A 241 14.33 -20.36 -9.95
CA LYS A 241 13.93 -21.50 -10.79
C LYS A 241 13.74 -22.79 -9.99
N GLU A 242 14.56 -23.00 -8.97
CA GLU A 242 14.51 -24.16 -8.08
C GLU A 242 13.23 -24.21 -7.24
N ASP A 243 12.53 -23.08 -7.06
CA ASP A 243 11.28 -22.99 -6.30
C ASP A 243 10.05 -23.46 -7.12
N ALA A 244 10.21 -23.68 -8.42
CA ALA A 244 9.12 -24.10 -9.31
C ALA A 244 8.33 -25.33 -8.83
N PRO A 245 8.96 -26.40 -8.27
CA PRO A 245 8.19 -27.53 -7.72
C PRO A 245 7.33 -27.16 -6.52
N VAL A 246 7.83 -26.25 -5.65
CA VAL A 246 7.08 -25.74 -4.49
C VAL A 246 5.92 -24.88 -4.95
N HIS A 247 6.16 -23.98 -5.91
CA HIS A 247 5.12 -23.16 -6.53
C HIS A 247 4.02 -24.03 -7.19
N LYS A 248 4.40 -25.05 -7.95
CA LYS A 248 3.47 -26.01 -8.52
C LYS A 248 2.62 -26.74 -7.46
N ALA A 249 3.26 -27.18 -6.37
CA ALA A 249 2.56 -27.80 -5.25
C ALA A 249 1.56 -26.82 -4.60
N PHE A 250 1.96 -25.56 -4.42
CA PHE A 250 1.09 -24.49 -3.88
C PHE A 250 -0.15 -24.26 -4.75
N LEU A 251 0.03 -24.16 -6.08
CA LEU A 251 -1.08 -23.98 -7.02
C LEU A 251 -2.06 -25.15 -7.03
N ASN A 252 -1.56 -26.39 -6.90
CA ASN A 252 -2.35 -27.60 -6.91
C ASN A 252 -2.94 -27.99 -5.55
N ALA A 253 -2.54 -27.30 -4.46
CA ALA A 253 -3.12 -27.50 -3.13
C ALA A 253 -4.60 -27.09 -3.03
N GLN A 254 -5.13 -26.41 -4.04
CA GLN A 254 -6.56 -26.13 -4.17
C GLN A 254 -7.18 -27.16 -5.11
N GLU A 255 -8.39 -27.65 -4.77
CA GLU A 255 -9.12 -28.63 -5.60
C GLU A 255 -9.20 -28.20 -7.07
N GLY A 256 -8.66 -29.01 -7.94
CA GLY A 256 -8.61 -28.89 -9.40
C GLY A 256 -7.18 -28.73 -9.90
N GLU A 257 -6.75 -29.64 -10.78
CA GLU A 257 -5.50 -29.47 -11.53
C GLU A 257 -5.61 -28.20 -12.39
N ARG A 258 -4.80 -27.19 -12.05
CA ARG A 258 -4.53 -26.09 -12.97
C ARG A 258 -3.49 -26.59 -13.96
N GLU A 259 -3.66 -26.30 -15.24
CA GLU A 259 -2.64 -26.52 -16.27
C GLU A 259 -1.54 -25.48 -16.05
N VAL A 260 -0.58 -25.84 -15.16
CA VAL A 260 0.36 -24.92 -14.55
C VAL A 260 1.70 -24.89 -15.28
N ASP A 261 1.99 -25.91 -16.08
CA ASP A 261 3.35 -26.21 -16.52
C ASP A 261 3.88 -25.27 -17.61
N SER A 262 3.03 -24.61 -18.40
CA SER A 262 3.51 -23.76 -19.49
C SER A 262 3.60 -22.27 -19.14
N PHE A 263 2.64 -21.74 -18.40
CA PHE A 263 2.60 -20.31 -18.08
C PHE A 263 3.61 -19.94 -16.96
N TYR A 264 3.58 -20.68 -15.86
CA TYR A 264 4.42 -20.34 -14.69
C TYR A 264 5.85 -20.88 -14.79
N ALA A 265 6.24 -21.57 -15.87
CA ALA A 265 7.59 -22.13 -16.01
C ALA A 265 8.70 -21.08 -16.01
N SER A 266 8.42 -19.85 -16.37
CA SER A 266 9.37 -18.74 -16.48
C SER A 266 9.00 -17.51 -15.65
N THR A 267 8.08 -17.64 -14.66
CA THR A 267 7.64 -16.52 -13.81
C THR A 267 8.46 -16.43 -12.51
N TYR A 268 9.78 -16.28 -12.62
CA TYR A 268 10.72 -16.09 -11.52
C TYR A 268 11.73 -15.00 -11.84
N LEU A 269 12.45 -14.50 -10.84
CA LEU A 269 13.49 -13.50 -11.07
C LEU A 269 14.70 -14.12 -11.79
N MET A 270 15.12 -13.48 -12.87
CA MET A 270 16.19 -13.96 -13.75
C MET A 270 17.35 -12.98 -13.79
N GLY A 271 18.56 -13.48 -13.85
CA GLY A 271 19.77 -12.71 -14.14
C GLY A 271 19.91 -12.39 -15.63
N ASP A 272 20.90 -11.55 -15.98
CA ASP A 272 21.13 -11.08 -17.36
C ASP A 272 21.36 -12.21 -18.36
N GLU A 273 22.18 -13.20 -18.03
CA GLU A 273 22.47 -14.33 -18.92
C GLU A 273 21.22 -15.14 -19.25
N GLU A 274 20.36 -15.33 -18.26
CA GLU A 274 19.12 -16.09 -18.43
C GLU A 274 18.10 -15.32 -19.27
N ILE A 275 17.91 -14.03 -19.01
CA ILE A 275 17.09 -13.15 -19.87
C ILE A 275 17.58 -13.21 -21.31
N ARG A 276 18.89 -13.07 -21.53
CA ARG A 276 19.47 -13.15 -22.89
C ARG A 276 19.19 -14.47 -23.57
N SER A 277 19.21 -15.58 -22.83
CA SER A 277 18.92 -16.90 -23.40
C SER A 277 17.49 -17.02 -23.90
N PHE A 278 16.49 -16.50 -23.12
CA PHE A 278 15.10 -16.49 -23.53
C PHE A 278 14.81 -15.55 -24.72
N PHE A 279 15.58 -14.47 -24.84
CA PHE A 279 15.42 -13.47 -25.91
C PHE A 279 16.47 -13.61 -27.03
N SER A 280 17.03 -14.81 -27.23
CA SER A 280 18.07 -15.08 -28.24
C SER A 280 17.63 -14.74 -29.69
N TYR A 281 16.34 -14.56 -29.92
CA TYR A 281 15.75 -14.14 -31.21
C TYR A 281 15.74 -12.62 -31.41
N LEU A 282 16.09 -11.82 -30.40
CA LEU A 282 16.27 -10.37 -30.50
C LEU A 282 17.71 -10.03 -30.84
N THR A 283 17.92 -8.90 -31.47
CA THR A 283 19.25 -8.33 -31.64
C THR A 283 19.74 -7.72 -30.32
N GLU A 284 21.06 -7.60 -30.15
CA GLU A 284 21.64 -6.93 -28.97
C GLU A 284 21.11 -5.51 -28.81
N GLU A 285 20.93 -4.77 -29.90
CA GLU A 285 20.39 -3.41 -29.87
C GLU A 285 18.96 -3.37 -29.33
N GLN A 286 18.11 -4.29 -29.73
CA GLN A 286 16.73 -4.43 -29.26
C GLN A 286 16.67 -4.77 -27.77
N LEU A 287 17.54 -5.66 -27.31
CA LEU A 287 17.66 -6.04 -25.91
C LEU A 287 18.14 -4.85 -25.05
N GLN A 288 19.20 -4.18 -25.49
CA GLN A 288 19.74 -2.99 -24.82
C GLN A 288 18.73 -1.82 -24.81
N TYR A 289 17.86 -1.74 -25.81
CA TYR A 289 16.78 -0.76 -25.83
C TYR A 289 15.79 -1.01 -24.70
N ALA A 290 15.36 -2.27 -24.49
CA ALA A 290 14.48 -2.63 -23.35
C ALA A 290 15.14 -2.29 -22.00
N TYR A 291 16.44 -2.59 -21.84
CA TYR A 291 17.19 -2.33 -20.61
C TYR A 291 17.29 -0.83 -20.32
N ARG A 292 17.58 -0.01 -21.36
CA ARG A 292 17.58 1.46 -21.20
C ARG A 292 16.22 1.98 -20.76
N ASN A 293 15.14 1.44 -21.28
CA ASN A 293 13.78 1.84 -20.89
C ASN A 293 13.46 1.47 -19.44
N ILE A 294 13.94 0.33 -18.92
CA ILE A 294 13.81 -0.03 -17.50
C ILE A 294 14.59 0.97 -16.63
N LEU A 295 15.82 1.31 -17.02
CA LEU A 295 16.59 2.34 -16.31
C LEU A 295 15.95 3.72 -16.39
N GLU A 296 15.33 4.08 -17.52
CA GLU A 296 14.56 5.33 -17.65
C GLU A 296 13.39 5.37 -16.67
N ILE A 297 12.64 4.27 -16.54
CA ILE A 297 11.56 4.15 -15.54
C ILE A 297 12.13 4.30 -14.13
N ARG A 298 13.24 3.62 -13.83
CA ARG A 298 13.93 3.72 -12.54
C ARG A 298 14.26 5.18 -12.18
N GLU A 299 14.78 5.95 -13.14
CA GLU A 299 15.14 7.37 -12.93
C GLU A 299 13.91 8.30 -12.85
N LYS A 300 12.83 7.96 -13.55
CA LYS A 300 11.56 8.72 -13.48
C LYS A 300 10.83 8.55 -12.16
N CYS A 301 11.04 7.44 -11.46
CA CYS A 301 10.38 7.19 -10.19
C CYS A 301 11.17 7.83 -9.05
N GLU A 302 10.51 8.63 -8.24
CA GLU A 302 11.10 9.28 -7.07
C GLU A 302 11.09 8.32 -5.86
N ASP A 303 12.00 8.58 -4.91
CA ASP A 303 11.91 7.98 -3.58
C ASP A 303 10.95 8.83 -2.74
N PHE A 304 9.83 8.26 -2.35
CA PHE A 304 8.85 8.93 -1.49
C PHE A 304 8.43 8.03 -0.32
N SER A 305 7.98 8.65 0.76
CA SER A 305 7.44 7.95 1.92
C SER A 305 5.92 8.08 1.97
N ILE A 306 5.24 6.97 2.24
CA ILE A 306 3.79 6.96 2.53
C ILE A 306 3.51 7.24 4.00
N GLN A 307 4.54 7.19 4.84
CA GLN A 307 4.44 7.48 6.26
C GLN A 307 4.20 8.96 6.50
N LYS A 308 3.13 9.29 7.19
CA LYS A 308 2.81 10.65 7.62
C LYS A 308 3.06 10.80 9.11
N PRO A 309 3.35 12.01 9.59
CA PRO A 309 3.39 12.28 11.01
C PRO A 309 2.07 11.88 11.68
N LEU A 310 2.14 11.41 12.91
CA LEU A 310 0.94 11.14 13.72
C LEU A 310 0.12 12.43 13.83
N LYS A 311 -1.15 12.37 13.48
CA LYS A 311 -2.07 13.49 13.54
C LYS A 311 -3.26 13.13 14.42
N ILE A 312 -3.38 13.81 15.55
CA ILE A 312 -4.55 13.73 16.41
C ILE A 312 -5.43 14.93 16.07
N PRO A 313 -6.69 14.73 15.61
CA PRO A 313 -7.55 15.84 15.25
C PRO A 313 -7.97 16.63 16.48
N SER A 314 -8.07 17.95 16.34
CA SER A 314 -8.73 18.81 17.32
C SER A 314 -10.22 18.85 16.99
N LEU A 315 -11.05 18.41 17.91
CA LEU A 315 -12.51 18.45 17.81
C LEU A 315 -13.05 19.55 18.72
N LEU A 316 -14.35 19.82 18.65
CA LEU A 316 -15.04 20.63 19.66
C LEU A 316 -15.20 19.78 20.92
N TRP A 317 -14.39 20.07 21.93
CA TRP A 317 -14.45 19.36 23.21
C TRP A 317 -15.56 19.86 24.10
N ARG A 318 -15.84 19.10 25.18
CA ARG A 318 -16.72 19.53 26.28
C ARG A 318 -16.16 20.84 26.86
N GLN A 319 -17.04 21.76 27.20
CA GLN A 319 -16.67 22.95 27.97
C GLN A 319 -16.49 22.58 29.45
N PHE A 320 -15.32 22.88 29.99
CA PHE A 320 -14.98 22.70 31.38
C PHE A 320 -15.00 24.07 32.09
N HIS A 321 -15.18 24.04 33.42
CA HIS A 321 -15.02 25.23 34.20
C HIS A 321 -13.58 25.73 34.08
N HIS A 322 -13.42 27.00 33.76
CA HIS A 322 -12.10 27.60 33.71
C HIS A 322 -11.65 28.00 35.13
N TYR A 323 -10.65 27.30 35.64
CA TYR A 323 -10.03 27.58 36.94
C TYR A 323 -8.94 28.66 36.80
N ASP A 324 -8.93 29.65 37.70
CA ASP A 324 -7.89 30.66 37.72
C ASP A 324 -6.55 30.12 38.29
N ASP A 325 -5.48 30.91 38.18
CA ASP A 325 -4.16 30.46 38.62
C ASP A 325 -4.08 30.21 40.13
N ASN A 326 -4.86 30.92 40.99
CA ASN A 326 -4.88 30.68 42.42
C ASN A 326 -5.55 29.33 42.74
N GLU A 327 -6.65 28.99 42.03
CA GLU A 327 -7.33 27.70 42.17
C GLU A 327 -6.46 26.54 41.68
N ARG A 328 -5.69 26.77 40.61
CA ARG A 328 -4.79 25.77 40.03
C ARG A 328 -3.53 25.54 40.85
N GLN A 329 -3.06 26.54 41.61
CA GLN A 329 -1.79 26.50 42.33
C GLN A 329 -1.69 25.26 43.24
N PHE A 330 -2.76 24.94 44.00
CA PHE A 330 -2.80 23.73 44.82
C PHE A 330 -2.52 22.45 44.01
N TYR A 331 -3.13 22.32 42.85
CA TYR A 331 -2.98 21.14 41.99
C TYR A 331 -1.60 21.09 41.33
N TYR A 332 -0.97 22.22 41.02
CA TYR A 332 0.40 22.27 40.49
C TYR A 332 1.43 21.81 41.53
N GLU A 333 1.19 22.08 42.79
CA GLU A 333 2.04 21.60 43.88
C GLU A 333 1.93 20.09 44.09
N GLN A 334 0.75 19.51 43.86
CA GLN A 334 0.52 18.07 43.97
C GLN A 334 0.95 17.32 42.69
N MET A 335 0.78 17.95 41.54
CA MET A 335 1.01 17.37 40.21
C MET A 335 1.80 18.36 39.33
N PRO A 336 3.13 18.41 39.44
CA PRO A 336 3.97 19.38 38.72
C PRO A 336 3.85 19.27 37.20
N SER A 337 3.57 18.07 36.67
CA SER A 337 3.35 17.87 35.22
C SER A 337 2.12 18.63 34.72
N LEU A 338 1.10 18.83 35.56
CA LEU A 338 -0.10 19.58 35.18
C LEU A 338 0.24 21.02 34.78
N LYS A 339 1.25 21.61 35.40
CA LYS A 339 1.72 22.96 35.04
C LYS A 339 2.32 23.01 33.64
N LYS A 340 3.02 21.95 33.21
CA LYS A 340 3.56 21.90 31.82
C LYS A 340 2.42 22.02 30.78
N PHE A 341 1.29 21.37 31.02
CA PHE A 341 0.10 21.48 30.18
C PHE A 341 -0.54 22.87 30.23
N ALA A 342 -0.56 23.49 31.41
CA ALA A 342 -1.07 24.86 31.59
C ALA A 342 -0.24 25.90 30.82
N ASP A 343 1.07 25.74 30.83
CA ASP A 343 2.04 26.64 30.19
C ASP A 343 2.20 26.35 28.68
N SER A 344 1.54 25.32 28.15
CA SER A 344 1.63 24.92 26.72
C SER A 344 0.95 25.93 25.80
N GLU A 345 1.50 26.09 24.61
CA GLU A 345 0.89 26.88 23.54
C GLU A 345 -0.33 26.17 22.91
N HIS A 346 -0.48 24.87 23.14
CA HIS A 346 -1.54 24.06 22.57
C HIS A 346 -2.84 24.16 23.39
N GLU A 347 -3.94 24.45 22.71
CA GLU A 347 -5.25 24.59 23.34
C GLU A 347 -5.69 23.31 24.08
N ALA A 348 -5.49 22.13 23.46
CA ALA A 348 -5.87 20.86 24.05
C ALA A 348 -5.19 20.60 25.40
N ASP A 349 -3.92 21.02 25.54
CA ASP A 349 -3.17 20.88 26.78
C ASP A 349 -3.80 21.73 27.90
N ARG A 350 -4.12 22.98 27.60
CA ARG A 350 -4.76 23.88 28.57
C ARG A 350 -6.16 23.43 28.96
N VAL A 351 -6.93 22.91 27.98
CA VAL A 351 -8.26 22.34 28.27
C VAL A 351 -8.16 21.08 29.14
N LEU A 352 -7.12 20.25 28.92
CA LEU A 352 -6.89 19.07 29.74
C LEU A 352 -6.68 19.43 31.23
N VAL A 353 -6.01 20.56 31.53
CA VAL A 353 -5.81 21.03 32.91
C VAL A 353 -7.17 21.21 33.59
N ASP A 354 -8.08 21.96 32.99
CA ASP A 354 -9.39 22.24 33.55
C ASP A 354 -10.22 20.94 33.68
N ALA A 355 -10.14 20.05 32.66
CA ALA A 355 -10.80 18.76 32.68
C ALA A 355 -10.34 17.87 33.85
N VAL A 356 -9.04 17.82 34.11
CA VAL A 356 -8.45 17.03 35.21
C VAL A 356 -8.90 17.60 36.57
N ILE A 357 -8.84 18.91 36.76
CA ILE A 357 -9.27 19.56 38.03
C ILE A 357 -10.76 19.32 38.25
N GLU A 358 -11.59 19.48 37.24
CA GLU A 358 -13.04 19.20 37.30
C GLU A 358 -13.30 17.75 37.70
N GLY A 359 -12.59 16.80 37.07
CA GLY A 359 -12.68 15.39 37.41
C GLY A 359 -12.29 15.05 38.83
N ILE A 360 -11.23 15.68 39.36
CA ILE A 360 -10.81 15.52 40.75
C ILE A 360 -11.86 16.11 41.71
N LYS A 361 -12.37 17.31 41.44
CA LYS A 361 -13.40 17.93 42.27
C LYS A 361 -14.70 17.16 42.28
N GLY A 362 -15.05 16.54 41.16
CA GLY A 362 -16.26 15.71 40.99
C GLY A 362 -16.19 14.34 41.67
N LYS A 363 -15.01 13.86 42.08
CA LYS A 363 -14.79 12.52 42.63
C LYS A 363 -14.03 12.52 43.92
N ASN A 364 -14.73 12.29 45.05
CA ASN A 364 -14.14 12.30 46.37
C ASN A 364 -12.94 11.34 46.54
N ASP A 365 -12.94 10.24 45.81
CA ASP A 365 -11.87 9.26 45.85
C ASP A 365 -10.62 9.65 45.08
N LEU A 366 -10.65 10.77 44.35
CA LEU A 366 -9.49 11.38 43.71
C LEU A 366 -8.88 12.54 44.55
N GLN A 367 -9.49 12.91 45.68
CA GLN A 367 -9.06 14.02 46.51
C GLN A 367 -8.14 13.53 47.66
N ASN A 368 -7.05 12.84 47.32
CA ASN A 368 -6.07 12.33 48.29
C ASN A 368 -4.69 12.20 47.64
N GLU A 369 -3.67 12.09 48.49
CA GLU A 369 -2.25 12.06 48.07
C GLU A 369 -1.94 10.89 47.11
N ALA A 370 -2.52 9.71 47.35
CA ALA A 370 -2.30 8.54 46.45
C ALA A 370 -2.86 8.80 45.06
N ALA A 371 -4.00 9.46 44.95
CA ALA A 371 -4.60 9.81 43.67
C ALA A 371 -3.79 10.89 42.93
N TYR A 372 -3.33 11.93 43.63
CA TYR A 372 -2.49 12.96 43.03
C TYR A 372 -1.21 12.37 42.49
N LYS A 373 -0.54 11.48 43.26
CA LYS A 373 0.68 10.81 42.81
C LYS A 373 0.43 9.97 41.54
N ALA A 374 -0.63 9.21 41.51
CA ALA A 374 -0.96 8.38 40.36
C ALA A 374 -1.38 9.21 39.11
N LEU A 375 -2.06 10.34 39.32
CA LEU A 375 -2.40 11.29 38.24
C LEU A 375 -1.14 11.98 37.72
N GLU A 376 -0.21 12.40 38.61
CA GLU A 376 1.08 12.97 38.19
C GLU A 376 1.85 12.01 37.29
N GLU A 377 1.89 10.72 37.66
CA GLU A 377 2.51 9.68 36.85
C GLU A 377 1.87 9.59 35.43
N CYS A 378 0.53 9.55 35.36
CA CYS A 378 -0.21 9.55 34.12
C CYS A 378 0.05 10.83 33.29
N LEU A 379 0.04 12.00 33.91
CA LEU A 379 0.27 13.28 33.23
C LEU A 379 1.69 13.37 32.66
N ASN A 380 2.69 12.96 33.47
CA ASN A 380 4.09 12.97 33.01
C ASN A 380 4.27 12.00 31.80
N MET A 381 3.68 10.80 31.85
CA MET A 381 3.71 9.87 30.71
C MET A 381 3.05 10.48 29.47
N THR A 382 1.88 11.10 29.63
CA THR A 382 1.18 11.78 28.54
C THR A 382 2.04 12.89 27.92
N TRP A 383 2.72 13.67 28.75
CA TRP A 383 3.62 14.73 28.28
C TRP A 383 4.79 14.15 27.48
N VAL A 384 5.50 13.17 28.05
CA VAL A 384 6.65 12.52 27.40
C VAL A 384 6.23 11.88 26.06
N SER A 385 5.09 11.18 26.05
CA SER A 385 4.56 10.59 24.81
C SER A 385 4.22 11.65 23.75
N SER A 386 3.72 12.82 24.17
CA SER A 386 3.46 13.95 23.25
C SER A 386 4.74 14.48 22.63
N GLU A 387 5.81 14.63 23.42
CA GLU A 387 7.10 15.09 22.92
C GLU A 387 7.78 14.08 21.99
N VAL A 388 7.78 12.79 22.35
CA VAL A 388 8.41 11.72 21.55
C VAL A 388 7.70 11.54 20.21
N ASN A 389 6.36 11.48 20.23
CA ASN A 389 5.57 11.25 19.03
C ASN A 389 5.28 12.53 18.24
N LYS A 390 5.65 13.70 18.75
CA LYS A 390 5.32 15.01 18.19
C LYS A 390 3.81 15.15 17.90
N ALA A 391 3.00 14.67 18.83
CA ALA A 391 1.55 14.64 18.72
C ALA A 391 0.90 15.00 20.06
N GLN A 392 -0.26 15.66 20.03
CA GLN A 392 -0.95 16.16 21.23
C GLN A 392 -1.84 15.08 21.83
N TRP A 393 -1.31 14.27 22.74
CA TRP A 393 -2.08 13.22 23.42
C TRP A 393 -3.23 13.76 24.29
N SER A 394 -3.13 14.99 24.80
CA SER A 394 -4.25 15.68 25.45
C SER A 394 -5.48 15.75 24.55
N ALA A 395 -5.31 16.09 23.27
CA ALA A 395 -6.39 16.09 22.31
C ALA A 395 -7.00 14.70 22.12
N TYR A 396 -6.18 13.64 22.15
CA TYR A 396 -6.68 12.25 22.07
C TYR A 396 -7.62 11.93 23.23
N TYR A 397 -7.25 12.24 24.47
CA TYR A 397 -8.09 11.97 25.65
C TYR A 397 -9.37 12.79 25.64
N LEU A 398 -9.31 14.08 25.29
CA LEU A 398 -10.47 14.94 25.21
C LEU A 398 -11.44 14.48 24.09
N ASN A 399 -10.92 14.00 22.96
CA ASN A 399 -11.74 13.43 21.91
C ASN A 399 -12.42 12.14 22.37
N LEU A 400 -11.70 11.27 23.08
CA LEU A 400 -12.23 10.02 23.60
C LEU A 400 -13.32 10.29 24.65
N GLN A 401 -13.09 11.25 25.55
CA GLN A 401 -14.09 11.69 26.52
C GLN A 401 -15.38 12.12 25.80
N ARG A 402 -15.28 12.97 24.79
CA ARG A 402 -16.44 13.40 24.03
C ARG A 402 -17.18 12.24 23.37
N ILE A 403 -16.47 11.27 22.79
CA ILE A 403 -17.09 10.07 22.22
C ILE A 403 -17.89 9.32 23.28
N ILE A 404 -17.34 9.17 24.49
CA ILE A 404 -18.01 8.51 25.61
C ILE A 404 -19.25 9.29 26.03
N ASP A 405 -19.13 10.62 26.18
CA ASP A 405 -20.27 11.50 26.52
C ASP A 405 -21.41 11.37 25.51
N GLU A 406 -21.10 11.37 24.21
CA GLU A 406 -22.09 11.20 23.14
C GLU A 406 -22.77 9.80 23.19
N CYS A 407 -21.99 8.75 23.52
CA CYS A 407 -22.56 7.41 23.73
C CYS A 407 -23.57 7.41 24.88
N TRP A 408 -23.22 7.99 26.02
CA TRP A 408 -24.11 8.08 27.18
C TRP A 408 -25.35 8.95 26.91
N ASN A 409 -25.18 10.09 26.25
CA ASN A 409 -26.27 10.98 25.86
C ASN A 409 -27.24 10.32 24.88
N ALA A 410 -26.74 9.43 24.02
CA ALA A 410 -27.54 8.62 23.12
C ALA A 410 -28.21 7.41 23.80
N GLY A 411 -28.09 7.23 25.13
CA GLY A 411 -28.64 6.11 25.89
C GLY A 411 -27.87 4.80 25.74
N SER A 412 -26.63 4.82 25.19
CA SER A 412 -25.75 3.65 25.10
C SER A 412 -24.96 3.48 26.40
N ILE A 413 -24.71 2.23 26.80
CA ILE A 413 -23.92 1.91 27.99
C ILE A 413 -22.53 1.49 27.53
N THR A 414 -21.49 2.20 28.03
CA THR A 414 -20.10 1.79 27.82
C THR A 414 -19.64 0.81 28.89
N LEU A 415 -18.63 -0.02 28.55
CA LEU A 415 -18.02 -0.89 29.55
C LEU A 415 -17.24 -0.07 30.59
N PRO A 416 -17.19 -0.53 31.87
CA PRO A 416 -16.47 0.16 32.94
C PRO A 416 -14.99 0.42 32.61
N SER A 417 -14.34 -0.51 31.96
CA SER A 417 -13.00 -0.42 31.41
C SER A 417 -12.72 -1.59 30.48
N ARG A 418 -11.71 -1.50 29.64
CA ARG A 418 -11.25 -2.60 28.79
C ARG A 418 -9.72 -2.54 28.61
N GLY A 419 -9.08 -3.70 28.68
CA GLY A 419 -7.63 -3.83 28.42
C GLY A 419 -6.81 -3.05 29.45
N SER A 420 -5.67 -2.54 29.00
CA SER A 420 -4.70 -1.80 29.83
C SER A 420 -5.18 -0.43 30.31
N GLY A 421 -6.18 0.15 29.65
CA GLY A 421 -6.75 1.47 30.02
C GLY A 421 -7.21 1.58 31.48
N GLY A 422 -7.59 0.44 32.11
CA GLY A 422 -7.93 0.41 33.55
C GLY A 422 -6.77 0.80 34.47
N GLY A 423 -5.52 0.73 34.02
CA GLY A 423 -4.34 1.15 34.77
C GLY A 423 -4.06 2.65 34.75
N PHE A 424 -4.74 3.40 33.86
CA PHE A 424 -4.47 4.81 33.60
C PHE A 424 -5.50 5.71 34.31
N LEU A 425 -5.15 6.19 35.52
CA LEU A 425 -6.09 6.92 36.39
C LEU A 425 -6.61 8.21 35.75
N LEU A 426 -5.86 8.80 34.82
CA LEU A 426 -6.31 9.97 34.05
C LEU A 426 -7.61 9.68 33.30
N LEU A 427 -7.80 8.48 32.75
CA LEU A 427 -9.03 8.12 32.04
C LEU A 427 -10.24 8.08 32.99
N TYR A 428 -10.03 7.66 34.26
CA TYR A 428 -11.06 7.71 35.28
C TYR A 428 -11.38 9.16 35.68
N ALA A 429 -10.37 10.00 35.84
CA ALA A 429 -10.56 11.42 36.14
C ALA A 429 -11.39 12.12 35.03
N LEU A 430 -11.18 11.74 33.77
CA LEU A 430 -11.87 12.31 32.61
C LEU A 430 -13.23 11.64 32.28
N ASP A 431 -13.80 10.80 33.13
CA ASP A 431 -15.06 10.05 32.88
C ASP A 431 -15.02 9.12 31.65
N ILE A 432 -13.84 8.81 31.12
CA ILE A 432 -13.69 7.88 29.98
C ILE A 432 -13.93 6.43 30.42
N ILE A 433 -13.49 6.09 31.63
CA ILE A 433 -13.73 4.80 32.28
C ILE A 433 -14.36 5.01 33.67
N GLN A 434 -15.07 4.00 34.18
CA GLN A 434 -15.72 4.02 35.50
C GLN A 434 -14.93 3.25 36.57
N MET A 435 -13.76 2.69 36.23
CA MET A 435 -12.95 1.92 37.13
C MET A 435 -11.84 2.79 37.74
N ASN A 436 -11.81 2.89 39.07
CA ASN A 436 -10.71 3.52 39.81
C ASN A 436 -9.69 2.46 40.24
N LYS A 437 -8.50 2.41 39.59
CA LYS A 437 -7.45 1.44 39.90
C LYS A 437 -7.01 1.42 41.37
N LEU A 438 -7.16 2.53 42.10
CA LEU A 438 -6.76 2.64 43.49
C LEU A 438 -7.73 1.93 44.46
N ARG A 439 -8.97 1.66 44.03
CA ARG A 439 -9.95 0.88 44.81
C ARG A 439 -9.84 -0.63 44.54
N GLU A 440 -9.40 -0.98 43.34
CA GLU A 440 -9.23 -2.34 42.95
C GLU A 440 -7.88 -2.84 43.48
N ASN A 441 -7.86 -3.75 44.40
CA ASN A 441 -6.64 -4.27 45.03
C ASN A 441 -5.75 -5.06 44.00
N THR A 442 -5.59 -4.49 42.81
CA THR A 442 -4.89 -5.06 41.66
C THR A 442 -3.75 -4.14 41.24
N GLU A 443 -2.59 -4.70 40.97
CA GLU A 443 -1.46 -3.97 40.38
C GLU A 443 -1.75 -3.73 38.89
N LEU A 444 -2.28 -2.55 38.56
CA LEU A 444 -2.45 -2.07 37.20
C LEU A 444 -1.38 -1.02 36.90
N TYR A 445 -0.58 -1.30 35.89
CA TYR A 445 0.57 -0.45 35.54
C TYR A 445 0.25 0.46 34.36
N PRO A 446 0.44 1.81 34.50
CA PRO A 446 0.14 2.78 33.45
C PRO A 446 0.87 2.48 32.13
N TRP A 447 2.14 2.08 32.19
CA TRP A 447 2.96 1.79 31.00
C TRP A 447 2.47 0.64 30.12
N ARG A 448 1.47 -0.13 30.56
CA ARG A 448 0.78 -1.11 29.73
C ARG A 448 -0.37 -0.52 28.92
N SER A 449 -0.61 0.79 29.08
CA SER A 449 -1.68 1.52 28.41
C SER A 449 -1.19 2.29 27.17
N GLU A 450 0.12 2.25 26.91
CA GLU A 450 0.79 2.88 25.77
C GLU A 450 0.82 1.98 24.53
#